data_867644348b6d0dec8ab381f44edfccfb
#
_entry.id   867644348b6d0dec8ab381f44edfccfb
#
_cell.length_a   1.000
_cell.length_b   1.000
_cell.length_c   1.000
_cell.angle_alpha   90.00
_cell.angle_beta   90.00
_cell.angle_gamma   90.00
#
_symmetry.space_group_name_H-M   'P 1'
#
loop_
_entity.id
_entity.type
_entity.pdbx_description
1 polymer ?
#
loop_
_entity_poly.entity_id
_entity_poly.type
_entity_poly.pdbx_seq_one_letter_code
_entity_poly.pdbx_strand_id
1 'polypeptide(L)' 'MSEELSFFIYLLEQYAAYRNAKTGDILKEWDSRRITQTIFDNYWGYHTERIENAFADIDSRLQTGKSAW' A
#
# COMPACT_ATOMS: atom_id res chain seq x y z
N MET A 1 18.47 3.80 -5.24
CA MET A 1 17.00 3.81 -5.09
C MET A 1 16.68 4.45 -3.75
N SER A 2 15.66 5.29 -3.68
CA SER A 2 15.28 5.92 -2.42
C SER A 2 14.68 4.91 -1.44
N GLU A 3 14.72 5.26 -0.15
CA GLU A 3 14.11 4.42 0.88
C GLU A 3 12.60 4.31 0.67
N GLU A 4 11.97 5.41 0.26
CA GLU A 4 10.54 5.43 -0.02
C GLU A 4 10.17 4.48 -1.15
N LEU A 5 10.93 4.49 -2.23
CA LEU A 5 10.66 3.60 -3.36
C LEU A 5 10.92 2.14 -2.99
N SER A 6 12.00 1.88 -2.26
CA SER A 6 12.30 0.52 -1.79
C SER A 6 11.19 -0.01 -0.89
N PHE A 7 10.70 0.81 0.03
CA PHE A 7 9.58 0.44 0.88
C PHE A 7 8.31 0.21 0.07
N PHE A 8 8.03 1.09 -0.90
CA PHE A 8 6.85 0.96 -1.76
C PHE A 8 6.85 -0.38 -2.48
N ILE A 9 7.98 -0.75 -3.08
CA ILE A 9 8.09 -2.02 -3.82
C ILE A 9 7.90 -3.20 -2.86
N TYR A 10 8.51 -3.14 -1.68
CA TYR A 10 8.34 -4.18 -0.67
C TYR A 10 6.87 -4.31 -0.26
N LEU A 11 6.23 -3.19 0.04
CA LEU A 11 4.82 -3.20 0.46
C LEU A 11 3.92 -3.74 -0.65
N LEU A 12 4.16 -3.33 -1.89
CA LEU A 12 3.40 -3.80 -3.04
C LEU A 12 3.49 -5.31 -3.18
N GLU A 13 4.70 -5.86 -3.09
CA GLU A 13 4.89 -7.30 -3.20
C GLU A 13 4.24 -8.06 -2.05
N GLN A 14 4.37 -7.56 -0.84
CA GLN A 14 3.77 -8.20 0.33
C GLN A 14 2.24 -8.13 0.28
N TYR A 15 1.69 -7.00 -0.15
CA TYR A 15 0.25 -6.86 -0.27
C TYR A 15 -0.31 -7.77 -1.37
N ALA A 16 0.39 -7.89 -2.49
CA ALA A 16 -0.02 -8.79 -3.58
C ALA A 16 -0.06 -10.25 -3.09
N ALA A 17 0.94 -10.66 -2.31
CA ALA A 17 0.96 -12.00 -1.71
C ALA A 17 -0.21 -12.19 -0.75
N TYR A 18 -0.47 -11.20 0.08
CA TYR A 18 -1.60 -11.19 1.02
C TYR A 18 -2.94 -11.35 0.30
N ARG A 19 -3.10 -10.69 -0.85
CA ARG A 19 -4.31 -10.76 -1.66
C ARG A 19 -4.32 -11.97 -2.61
N ASN A 20 -3.24 -12.73 -2.65
CA ASN A 20 -3.05 -13.83 -3.61
C ASN A 20 -3.26 -13.34 -5.04
N ALA A 21 -2.64 -12.22 -5.37
CA ALA A 21 -2.79 -11.53 -6.66
C ALA A 21 -1.41 -11.24 -7.25
N LYS A 22 -1.39 -10.85 -8.52
CA LYS A 22 -0.15 -10.45 -9.18
C LYS A 22 0.18 -9.01 -8.83
N THR A 23 1.46 -8.72 -8.60
CA THR A 23 1.91 -7.35 -8.29
C THR A 23 1.46 -6.33 -9.32
N GLY A 24 1.51 -6.68 -10.60
CA GLY A 24 1.08 -5.76 -11.66
C GLY A 24 -0.39 -5.40 -11.57
N ASP A 25 -1.23 -6.36 -11.19
CA ASP A 25 -2.67 -6.12 -11.04
C ASP A 25 -2.94 -5.23 -9.83
N ILE A 26 -2.23 -5.46 -8.73
CA ILE A 26 -2.35 -4.61 -7.54
C ILE A 26 -1.88 -3.18 -7.85
N LEU A 27 -0.77 -3.05 -8.58
CA LEU A 27 -0.26 -1.73 -8.94
C LEU A 27 -1.26 -0.94 -9.78
N LYS A 28 -1.91 -1.59 -10.73
CA LYS A 28 -2.97 -0.95 -11.53
C LYS A 28 -4.11 -0.48 -10.67
N GLU A 29 -4.55 -1.31 -9.72
CA GLU A 29 -5.62 -0.93 -8.79
C GLU A 29 -5.20 0.26 -7.94
N TRP A 30 -3.99 0.20 -7.38
CA TRP A 30 -3.46 1.28 -6.55
C TRP A 30 -3.35 2.59 -7.32
N ASP A 31 -2.87 2.54 -8.56
CA ASP A 31 -2.74 3.75 -9.38
C ASP A 31 -4.11 4.35 -9.68
N SER A 32 -5.09 3.52 -10.03
CA SER A 32 -6.43 4.00 -10.37
C SER A 32 -7.18 4.55 -9.15
N ARG A 33 -6.85 4.09 -7.95
CA ARG A 33 -7.51 4.50 -6.71
C ARG A 33 -6.66 5.46 -5.87
N ARG A 34 -5.54 5.95 -6.43
CA ARG A 34 -4.61 6.89 -5.78
C ARG A 34 -3.95 6.33 -4.52
N ILE A 35 -3.91 5.02 -4.37
CA ILE A 35 -3.24 4.38 -3.24
C ILE A 35 -1.73 4.57 -3.34
N THR A 36 -1.17 4.48 -4.55
CA THR A 36 0.26 4.69 -4.79
C THR A 36 0.71 6.03 -4.21
N GLN A 37 0.03 7.12 -4.57
CA GLN A 37 0.37 8.45 -4.08
C GLN A 37 0.21 8.53 -2.56
N THR A 38 -0.85 7.94 -2.04
CA THR A 38 -1.12 7.92 -0.60
C THR A 38 0.01 7.26 0.18
N ILE A 39 0.55 6.15 -0.34
CA ILE A 39 1.64 5.43 0.33
C ILE A 39 2.90 6.30 0.37
N PHE A 40 3.25 6.98 -0.73
CA PHE A 40 4.41 7.87 -0.74
C PHE A 40 4.20 9.07 0.19
N ASP A 41 3.01 9.67 0.18
CA ASP A 41 2.70 10.84 1.01
C ASP A 41 2.72 10.48 2.50
N ASN A 42 2.40 9.24 2.85
CA ASN A 42 2.30 8.79 4.23
C ASN A 42 3.39 7.75 4.56
N TYR A 43 4.54 7.88 3.93
CA TYR A 43 5.64 6.94 4.09
C TYR A 43 5.97 6.68 5.56
N TRP A 44 6.08 7.76 6.39
CA TRP A 44 6.40 7.62 7.80
C TRP A 44 5.41 6.73 8.54
N GLY A 45 4.11 6.98 8.34
CA GLY A 45 3.07 6.19 9.00
C GLY A 45 3.12 4.73 8.58
N TYR A 46 3.23 4.48 7.29
CA TYR A 46 3.22 3.10 6.79
C TYR A 46 4.47 2.32 7.17
N HIS A 47 5.65 2.93 7.09
CA HIS A 47 6.89 2.17 7.30
C HIS A 47 7.25 1.98 8.77
N THR A 48 6.66 2.77 9.68
CA THR A 48 6.91 2.61 11.12
C THR A 48 5.91 1.68 11.79
N GLU A 49 4.81 1.35 11.11
CA GLU A 49 3.80 0.43 11.63
C GLU A 49 4.09 -0.99 11.18
N ARG A 50 3.40 -1.95 11.82
CA ARG A 50 3.46 -3.33 11.36
C ARG A 50 2.81 -3.42 9.99
N ILE A 51 3.30 -4.34 9.15
CA ILE A 51 2.80 -4.46 7.79
C ILE A 51 1.31 -4.79 7.75
N GLU A 52 0.80 -5.51 8.74
CA GLU A 52 -0.63 -5.83 8.84
C GLU A 52 -1.46 -4.57 8.99
N ASN A 53 -0.95 -3.56 9.70
CA ASN A 53 -1.63 -2.28 9.85
C ASN A 53 -1.66 -1.52 8.52
N ALA A 54 -0.58 -1.60 7.73
CA ALA A 54 -0.56 -1.01 6.39
C ALA A 54 -1.62 -1.67 5.50
N PHE A 55 -1.72 -3.00 5.55
CA PHE A 55 -2.73 -3.73 4.79
C PHE A 55 -4.14 -3.29 5.18
N ALA A 56 -4.39 -3.16 6.48
CA ALA A 56 -5.71 -2.73 6.98
C ALA A 56 -6.06 -1.32 6.47
N ASP A 57 -5.09 -0.41 6.46
CA ASP A 57 -5.32 0.94 5.97
C ASP A 57 -5.61 0.95 4.46
N ILE A 58 -4.82 0.18 3.69
CA ILE A 58 -5.03 0.07 2.24
C ILE A 58 -6.41 -0.50 1.94
N ASP A 59 -6.78 -1.59 2.64
CA ASP A 59 -8.09 -2.22 2.45
C ASP A 59 -9.22 -1.25 2.78
N SER A 60 -9.07 -0.48 3.86
CA SER A 60 -10.06 0.52 4.25
C SER A 60 -10.23 1.58 3.17
N ARG A 61 -9.12 2.10 2.63
CA ARG A 61 -9.17 3.10 1.58
C ARG A 61 -9.80 2.57 0.29
N LEU A 62 -9.52 1.31 -0.04
CA LEU A 62 -10.12 0.68 -1.22
C LEU A 62 -11.61 0.45 -1.05
N GLN A 63 -12.07 0.12 0.15
CA GLN A 63 -13.47 -0.19 0.43
C GLN A 63 -14.32 1.04 0.74
N THR A 64 -13.77 2.01 1.46
CA THR A 64 -14.52 3.16 1.97
C THR A 64 -14.01 4.51 1.49
N GLY A 65 -12.81 4.55 0.92
CA GLY A 65 -12.14 5.80 0.57
C GLY A 65 -11.50 6.49 1.75
N LYS A 66 -11.52 5.88 2.93
CA LYS A 66 -11.01 6.50 4.16
C LYS A 66 -9.93 5.66 4.80
N SER A 67 -9.04 6.35 5.54
CA SER A 67 -8.00 5.70 6.34
C SER A 67 -8.64 4.82 7.41
N ALA A 68 -7.95 3.72 7.76
CA ALA A 68 -8.31 2.88 8.89
C ALA A 68 -7.84 3.49 10.21
N TRP A 69 -6.91 4.43 10.15
CA TRP A 69 -6.28 5.03 11.35
C TRP A 69 -6.88 6.39 11.70
#